data_df61cd6e7bf3b19ac976f1fef4180127
#
_entry.id   df61cd6e7bf3b19ac976f1fef4180127
#
_cell.length_a   1.000
_cell.length_b   1.000
_cell.length_c   1.000
_cell.angle_alpha   90.00
_cell.angle_beta   90.00
_cell.angle_gamma   90.00
#
_symmetry.space_group_name_H-M   'P 1'
#
loop_
_entity.id
_entity.type
_entity.pdbx_description
1 polymer ?
#
loop_
_entity_poly.entity_id
_entity_poly.type
_entity_poly.pdbx_seq_one_letter_code
_entity_poly.pdbx_strand_id
1 'polypeptide(L)'
;QILPGDSNPGETESIIELTREQIKLEESAAKSKIIETQREQEKFKIGVIDIPSFYRDYRALKSGDEEFTSTTSDVRRLLSNLEKDEIDALVIDLRNNGGGHLTEATALTGLFIDNGPVVQLRNANGRISRLDDPDPVPRSAYNGPLLVLVNRYSASASEIFAAAIQDYERGI
;
A
#
# COMPACT_ATOMS: atom_id res chain seq x y z
N GLN A 1 -0.25 7.96 -33.38
CA GLN A 1 0.57 8.96 -34.09
C GLN A 1 1.17 9.89 -33.05
N ILE A 2 2.46 10.08 -33.09
CA ILE A 2 3.19 10.95 -32.17
C ILE A 2 4.07 11.87 -33.02
N LEU A 3 3.99 13.18 -32.76
CA LEU A 3 4.97 14.13 -33.21
C LEU A 3 6.04 14.28 -32.14
N PRO A 4 7.34 14.13 -32.45
CA PRO A 4 8.41 14.48 -31.52
C PRO A 4 8.26 15.93 -31.03
N GLY A 5 8.63 16.20 -29.77
CA GLY A 5 8.40 17.52 -29.14
C GLY A 5 9.18 18.68 -29.78
N ASP A 6 10.15 18.37 -30.65
CA ASP A 6 11.00 19.29 -31.42
C ASP A 6 10.64 19.34 -32.90
N SER A 7 9.51 18.74 -33.31
CA SER A 7 9.07 18.69 -34.71
C SER A 7 8.57 20.02 -35.22
N ASN A 8 8.93 20.37 -36.47
CA ASN A 8 8.40 21.50 -37.15
C ASN A 8 7.04 21.19 -37.83
N PRO A 9 6.17 22.22 -38.08
CA PRO A 9 4.94 22.02 -38.80
C PRO A 9 5.20 21.45 -40.20
N GLY A 10 4.68 20.25 -40.48
CA GLY A 10 4.83 19.55 -41.77
C GLY A 10 5.84 18.40 -41.77
N GLU A 11 6.48 18.08 -40.65
CA GLU A 11 7.30 16.88 -40.52
C GLU A 11 6.45 15.62 -40.42
N THR A 12 7.07 14.49 -40.86
CA THR A 12 6.37 13.21 -40.96
C THR A 12 6.04 12.65 -39.57
N GLU A 13 4.78 12.34 -39.35
CA GLU A 13 4.31 11.68 -38.13
C GLU A 13 4.99 10.29 -37.97
N SER A 14 5.47 9.99 -36.78
CA SER A 14 5.96 8.66 -36.44
C SER A 14 4.80 7.78 -35.99
N ILE A 15 4.62 6.62 -36.61
CA ILE A 15 3.66 5.60 -36.17
C ILE A 15 4.41 4.65 -35.25
N ILE A 16 4.00 4.60 -34.00
CA ILE A 16 4.48 3.63 -33.02
C ILE A 16 3.38 2.58 -32.83
N GLU A 17 3.65 1.35 -33.21
CA GLU A 17 2.78 0.23 -32.89
C GLU A 17 3.04 -0.24 -31.47
N LEU A 18 2.00 -0.22 -30.64
CA LEU A 18 2.05 -0.74 -29.28
C LEU A 18 1.22 -2.02 -29.20
N THR A 19 1.86 -3.12 -28.89
CA THR A 19 1.16 -4.36 -28.54
C THR A 19 0.71 -4.29 -27.10
N ARG A 20 -0.60 -4.47 -26.87
CA ARG A 20 -1.15 -4.54 -25.50
C ARG A 20 -0.86 -5.92 -24.94
N GLU A 21 -0.02 -5.95 -23.93
CA GLU A 21 0.23 -7.14 -23.13
C GLU A 21 -0.45 -7.04 -21.76
N GLN A 22 -0.72 -8.20 -21.15
CA GLN A 22 -1.21 -8.23 -19.78
C GLN A 22 -0.02 -7.93 -18.86
N ILE A 23 -0.03 -6.73 -18.25
CA ILE A 23 0.96 -6.36 -17.24
C ILE A 23 0.68 -7.23 -16.02
N LYS A 24 1.65 -8.04 -15.61
CA LYS A 24 1.57 -8.78 -14.36
C LYS A 24 1.73 -7.78 -13.20
N LEU A 25 0.78 -7.78 -12.29
CA LEU A 25 0.82 -6.98 -11.05
C LEU A 25 2.03 -7.32 -10.17
N GLU A 26 2.68 -8.46 -10.38
CA GLU A 26 3.86 -8.94 -9.65
C GLU A 26 5.04 -7.96 -9.64
N GLU A 27 5.26 -7.19 -10.71
CA GLU A 27 6.33 -6.18 -10.76
C GLU A 27 6.03 -4.97 -9.86
N SER A 28 4.75 -4.66 -9.68
CA SER A 28 4.26 -3.55 -8.85
C SER A 28 3.71 -4.02 -7.49
N ALA A 29 3.88 -5.30 -7.15
CA ALA A 29 3.41 -5.85 -5.90
C ALA A 29 4.29 -5.42 -4.72
N ALA A 30 3.71 -5.44 -3.52
CA ALA A 30 4.45 -5.22 -2.28
C ALA A 30 5.56 -6.26 -2.11
N LYS A 31 6.71 -5.83 -1.60
CA LYS A 31 7.90 -6.67 -1.38
C LYS A 31 8.42 -6.48 0.02
N SER A 32 8.97 -7.56 0.60
CA SER A 32 9.61 -7.47 1.91
C SER A 32 11.09 -7.80 1.86
N LYS A 33 11.80 -7.26 2.84
CA LYS A 33 13.19 -7.61 3.16
C LYS A 33 13.42 -7.50 4.66
N ILE A 34 14.45 -8.16 5.16
CA ILE A 34 14.92 -8.02 6.53
C ILE A 34 16.22 -7.24 6.52
N ILE A 35 16.32 -6.27 7.41
CA ILE A 35 17.55 -5.52 7.68
C ILE A 35 18.03 -5.94 9.07
N GLU A 36 19.19 -6.53 9.13
CA GLU A 36 19.86 -6.79 10.40
C GLU A 36 20.70 -5.56 10.78
N THR A 37 20.52 -5.11 12.01
CA THR A 37 21.29 -4.00 12.58
C THR A 37 21.77 -4.35 13.98
N GLN A 38 22.73 -3.60 14.48
CA GLN A 38 23.25 -3.79 15.82
C GLN A 38 23.35 -2.43 16.53
N ARG A 39 22.89 -2.42 17.77
CA ARG A 39 23.07 -1.28 18.67
C ARG A 39 23.71 -1.79 19.95
N GLU A 40 24.90 -1.24 20.26
CA GLU A 40 25.72 -1.75 21.38
C GLU A 40 26.08 -3.23 21.19
N GLN A 41 25.56 -4.12 22.02
CA GLN A 41 25.77 -5.58 21.94
C GLN A 41 24.52 -6.35 21.47
N GLU A 42 23.40 -5.65 21.27
CA GLU A 42 22.14 -6.25 20.85
C GLU A 42 21.96 -6.18 19.34
N LYS A 43 21.53 -7.30 18.76
CA LYS A 43 21.20 -7.41 17.33
C LYS A 43 19.69 -7.31 17.16
N PHE A 44 19.27 -6.59 16.13
CA PHE A 44 17.87 -6.40 15.79
C PHE A 44 17.61 -6.80 14.34
N LYS A 45 16.49 -7.46 14.12
CA LYS A 45 15.94 -7.77 12.80
C LYS A 45 14.77 -6.83 12.51
N ILE A 46 14.90 -6.00 11.51
CA ILE A 46 13.86 -5.05 11.10
C ILE A 46 13.25 -5.54 9.79
N GLY A 47 11.97 -5.94 9.83
CA GLY A 47 11.20 -6.22 8.63
C GLY A 47 10.87 -4.91 7.91
N VAL A 48 11.07 -4.87 6.60
CA VAL A 48 10.68 -3.72 5.77
C VAL A 48 9.76 -4.24 4.69
N ILE A 49 8.57 -3.66 4.58
CA ILE A 49 7.63 -3.89 3.48
C ILE A 49 7.55 -2.62 2.64
N ASP A 50 8.00 -2.71 1.39
CA ASP A 50 7.88 -1.66 0.39
C ASP A 50 6.57 -1.84 -0.37
N ILE A 51 5.73 -0.80 -0.36
CA ILE A 51 4.42 -0.79 -1.01
C ILE A 51 4.43 0.31 -2.07
N PRO A 52 4.60 -0.04 -3.37
CA PRO A 52 4.72 0.95 -4.43
C PRO A 52 3.40 1.64 -4.78
N SER A 53 2.27 0.99 -4.53
CA SER A 53 0.92 1.55 -4.72
C SER A 53 -0.12 0.75 -3.93
N PHE A 54 -1.34 1.31 -3.79
CA PHE A 54 -2.49 0.58 -3.24
C PHE A 54 -3.26 -0.06 -4.41
N TYR A 55 -2.89 -1.29 -4.77
CA TYR A 55 -3.43 -2.03 -5.91
C TYR A 55 -4.49 -3.06 -5.52
N ARG A 56 -5.38 -3.39 -6.49
CA ARG A 56 -6.41 -4.41 -6.33
C ARG A 56 -6.78 -5.01 -7.70
N ASP A 57 -6.80 -6.33 -7.82
CA ASP A 57 -7.26 -7.01 -9.03
C ASP A 57 -8.79 -7.09 -9.08
N TYR A 58 -9.41 -6.09 -9.73
CA TYR A 58 -10.85 -6.04 -9.91
C TYR A 58 -11.40 -7.11 -10.84
N ARG A 59 -10.59 -7.69 -11.74
CA ARG A 59 -11.08 -8.73 -12.66
C ARG A 59 -11.26 -10.04 -11.90
N ALA A 60 -10.26 -10.42 -11.11
CA ALA A 60 -10.34 -11.56 -10.23
C ALA A 60 -11.50 -11.42 -9.23
N LEU A 61 -11.63 -10.26 -8.59
CA LEU A 61 -12.75 -9.98 -7.68
C LEU A 61 -14.13 -10.12 -8.37
N LYS A 62 -14.30 -9.61 -9.60
CA LYS A 62 -15.56 -9.73 -10.37
C LYS A 62 -15.86 -11.14 -10.82
N SER A 63 -14.85 -11.98 -11.02
CA SER A 63 -15.03 -13.41 -11.35
C SER A 63 -15.38 -14.27 -10.15
N GLY A 64 -15.44 -13.68 -8.94
CA GLY A 64 -15.71 -14.40 -7.69
C GLY A 64 -14.50 -15.13 -7.13
N ASP A 65 -13.30 -14.74 -7.54
CA ASP A 65 -12.06 -15.25 -6.97
C ASP A 65 -11.86 -14.61 -5.58
N GLU A 66 -11.92 -15.43 -4.55
CA GLU A 66 -11.73 -14.98 -3.17
C GLU A 66 -10.26 -14.70 -2.85
N GLU A 67 -9.34 -15.26 -3.62
CA GLU A 67 -7.88 -15.09 -3.46
C GLU A 67 -7.30 -14.07 -4.47
N PHE A 68 -8.03 -12.97 -4.75
CA PHE A 68 -7.54 -11.96 -5.66
C PHE A 68 -6.32 -11.19 -5.10
N THR A 69 -5.41 -10.84 -6.00
CA THR A 69 -4.21 -10.06 -5.66
C THR A 69 -4.60 -8.64 -5.24
N SER A 70 -4.17 -8.24 -4.06
CA SER A 70 -4.33 -6.88 -3.54
C SER A 70 -3.19 -6.49 -2.61
N THR A 71 -3.02 -5.19 -2.38
CA THR A 71 -2.05 -4.69 -1.40
C THR A 71 -2.23 -5.34 -0.04
N THR A 72 -3.46 -5.40 0.46
CA THR A 72 -3.75 -5.96 1.78
C THR A 72 -3.47 -7.45 1.87
N SER A 73 -3.84 -8.24 0.85
CA SER A 73 -3.58 -9.67 0.82
C SER A 73 -2.08 -9.96 0.76
N ASP A 74 -1.33 -9.23 -0.06
CA ASP A 74 0.12 -9.39 -0.16
C ASP A 74 0.83 -8.98 1.13
N VAL A 75 0.47 -7.84 1.73
CA VAL A 75 1.07 -7.40 3.00
C VAL A 75 0.76 -8.39 4.12
N ARG A 76 -0.46 -8.92 4.21
CA ARG A 76 -0.82 -9.96 5.20
C ARG A 76 0.08 -11.19 5.05
N ARG A 77 0.29 -11.65 3.82
CA ARG A 77 1.19 -12.79 3.51
C ARG A 77 2.64 -12.48 3.88
N LEU A 78 3.13 -11.28 3.54
CA LEU A 78 4.50 -10.84 3.86
C LEU A 78 4.72 -10.72 5.37
N LEU A 79 3.75 -10.17 6.11
CA LEU A 79 3.76 -10.10 7.58
C LEU A 79 3.90 -11.49 8.20
N SER A 80 3.08 -12.46 7.76
CA SER A 80 3.15 -13.83 8.27
C SER A 80 4.52 -14.49 8.03
N ASN A 81 5.22 -14.13 6.96
CA ASN A 81 6.58 -14.60 6.71
C ASN A 81 7.60 -13.92 7.64
N LEU A 82 7.51 -12.59 7.77
CA LEU A 82 8.40 -11.82 8.65
C LEU A 82 8.25 -12.20 10.12
N GLU A 83 7.04 -12.55 10.57
CA GLU A 83 6.82 -13.07 11.94
C GLU A 83 7.53 -14.40 12.18
N LYS A 84 7.56 -15.31 11.18
CA LYS A 84 8.33 -16.56 11.27
C LYS A 84 9.84 -16.33 11.35
N ASP A 85 10.30 -15.22 10.77
CA ASP A 85 11.70 -14.80 10.82
C ASP A 85 12.05 -14.06 12.12
N GLU A 86 11.06 -13.90 13.04
CA GLU A 86 11.20 -13.28 14.36
C GLU A 86 11.77 -11.86 14.29
N ILE A 87 11.08 -10.98 13.56
CA ILE A 87 11.45 -9.56 13.47
C ILE A 87 11.15 -8.81 14.76
N ASP A 88 12.02 -7.89 15.15
CA ASP A 88 11.88 -7.04 16.34
C ASP A 88 11.03 -5.79 16.06
N ALA A 89 11.00 -5.31 14.81
CA ALA A 89 10.23 -4.14 14.39
C ALA A 89 9.86 -4.24 12.91
N LEU A 90 8.82 -3.51 12.53
CA LEU A 90 8.33 -3.42 11.15
C LEU A 90 8.41 -2.00 10.62
N VAL A 91 8.84 -1.87 9.39
CA VAL A 91 8.78 -0.63 8.61
C VAL A 91 7.86 -0.84 7.41
N ILE A 92 6.84 0.01 7.26
CA ILE A 92 6.06 0.14 6.04
C ILE A 92 6.61 1.32 5.25
N ASP A 93 7.14 1.05 4.07
CA ASP A 93 7.72 2.07 3.20
C ASP A 93 6.72 2.49 2.13
N LEU A 94 6.18 3.70 2.28
CA LEU A 94 5.25 4.35 1.35
C LEU A 94 5.92 5.50 0.59
N ARG A 95 7.22 5.63 0.63
CA ARG A 95 7.92 6.67 -0.11
C ARG A 95 7.71 6.47 -1.60
N ASN A 96 7.38 7.54 -2.32
CA ASN A 96 7.01 7.56 -3.74
C ASN A 96 5.71 6.81 -4.09
N ASN A 97 4.92 6.42 -3.10
CA ASN A 97 3.61 5.80 -3.31
C ASN A 97 2.54 6.88 -3.47
N GLY A 98 2.08 7.12 -4.70
CA GLY A 98 1.03 8.11 -5.03
C GLY A 98 -0.39 7.73 -4.61
N GLY A 99 -0.56 6.62 -3.88
CA GLY A 99 -1.86 6.14 -3.42
C GLY A 99 -2.42 4.97 -4.25
N GLY A 100 -3.73 4.96 -4.44
CA GLY A 100 -4.45 3.92 -5.18
C GLY A 100 -5.87 3.70 -4.62
N HIS A 101 -6.24 2.45 -4.38
CA HIS A 101 -7.60 2.11 -3.97
C HIS A 101 -7.89 2.45 -2.50
N LEU A 102 -8.92 3.25 -2.27
CA LEU A 102 -9.37 3.64 -0.93
C LEU A 102 -9.72 2.42 -0.05
N THR A 103 -10.34 1.41 -0.64
CA THR A 103 -10.69 0.17 0.06
C THR A 103 -9.45 -0.60 0.52
N GLU A 104 -8.34 -0.50 -0.21
CA GLU A 104 -7.07 -1.09 0.23
C GLU A 104 -6.43 -0.28 1.36
N ALA A 105 -6.57 1.06 1.37
CA ALA A 105 -6.09 1.85 2.50
C ALA A 105 -6.81 1.49 3.80
N THR A 106 -8.14 1.34 3.77
CA THR A 106 -8.92 0.94 4.96
C THR A 106 -8.59 -0.48 5.40
N ALA A 107 -8.53 -1.43 4.47
CA ALA A 107 -8.24 -2.82 4.78
C ALA A 107 -6.78 -3.05 5.24
N LEU A 108 -5.83 -2.31 4.65
CA LEU A 108 -4.43 -2.36 5.10
C LEU A 108 -4.28 -1.82 6.52
N THR A 109 -4.98 -0.73 6.85
CA THR A 109 -4.98 -0.18 8.22
C THR A 109 -5.49 -1.20 9.23
N GLY A 110 -6.51 -1.98 8.89
CA GLY A 110 -7.06 -3.05 9.72
C GLY A 110 -6.06 -4.18 10.04
N LEU A 111 -4.94 -4.30 9.32
CA LEU A 111 -3.87 -5.23 9.72
C LEU A 111 -3.10 -4.77 10.96
N PHE A 112 -3.23 -3.49 11.33
CA PHE A 112 -2.44 -2.86 12.38
C PHE A 112 -3.28 -2.31 13.55
N ILE A 113 -4.60 -2.16 13.38
CA ILE A 113 -5.54 -1.75 14.42
C ILE A 113 -6.53 -2.88 14.71
N ASP A 114 -7.18 -2.86 15.89
CA ASP A 114 -8.15 -3.88 16.23
C ASP A 114 -9.48 -3.71 15.48
N ASN A 115 -9.98 -2.51 15.40
CA ASN A 115 -11.09 -2.08 14.55
C ASN A 115 -11.28 -0.56 14.66
N GLY A 116 -12.14 0.01 13.84
CA GLY A 116 -12.57 1.39 13.97
C GLY A 116 -12.50 2.22 12.70
N PRO A 117 -12.77 3.52 12.80
CA PRO A 117 -12.78 4.42 11.65
C PRO A 117 -11.37 4.67 11.12
N VAL A 118 -11.23 4.58 9.81
CA VAL A 118 -9.96 4.85 9.12
C VAL A 118 -10.00 6.21 8.43
N VAL A 119 -11.14 6.57 7.83
CA VAL A 119 -11.29 7.85 7.13
C VAL A 119 -12.71 8.37 7.18
N GLN A 120 -12.87 9.68 7.23
CA GLN A 120 -14.13 10.37 7.11
C GLN A 120 -14.24 11.10 5.78
N LEU A 121 -15.39 10.96 5.12
CA LEU A 121 -15.73 11.62 3.87
C LEU A 121 -16.82 12.66 4.13
N ARG A 122 -16.55 13.93 3.82
CA ARG A 122 -17.55 15.00 3.90
C ARG A 122 -18.02 15.38 2.50
N ASN A 123 -19.29 15.18 2.23
CA ASN A 123 -19.91 15.55 0.97
C ASN A 123 -20.19 17.07 0.88
N ALA A 124 -20.44 17.56 -0.33
CA ALA A 124 -20.75 18.97 -0.57
C ALA A 124 -21.97 19.49 0.22
N ASN A 125 -22.93 18.62 0.54
CA ASN A 125 -24.10 18.94 1.37
C ASN A 125 -23.79 18.90 2.89
N GLY A 126 -22.52 18.74 3.29
CA GLY A 126 -22.10 18.71 4.68
C GLY A 126 -22.27 17.35 5.37
N ARG A 127 -22.85 16.34 4.70
CA ARG A 127 -23.01 15.00 5.28
C ARG A 127 -21.66 14.33 5.41
N ILE A 128 -21.39 13.79 6.61
CA ILE A 128 -20.19 12.99 6.90
C ILE A 128 -20.55 11.51 6.82
N SER A 129 -19.77 10.75 6.07
CA SER A 129 -19.76 9.28 6.09
C SER A 129 -18.39 8.81 6.56
N ARG A 130 -18.38 7.67 7.24
CA ARG A 130 -17.20 7.07 7.84
C ARG A 130 -16.92 5.75 7.13
N LEU A 131 -15.66 5.48 6.83
CA LEU A 131 -15.19 4.18 6.39
C LEU A 131 -14.33 3.58 7.50
N ASP A 132 -14.77 2.45 7.97
CA ASP A 132 -14.11 1.69 9.02
C ASP A 132 -13.22 0.60 8.41
N ASP A 133 -12.41 -0.05 9.23
CA ASP A 133 -11.76 -1.30 8.90
C ASP A 133 -12.81 -2.33 8.44
N PRO A 134 -12.67 -2.92 7.27
CA PRO A 134 -13.62 -3.90 6.75
C PRO A 134 -13.45 -5.30 7.35
N ASP A 135 -12.39 -5.58 8.13
CA ASP A 135 -12.16 -6.90 8.72
C ASP A 135 -13.22 -7.16 9.82
N PRO A 136 -14.03 -8.23 9.69
CA PRO A 136 -15.03 -8.56 10.70
C PRO A 136 -14.44 -9.08 12.00
N VAL A 137 -13.16 -9.46 12.00
CA VAL A 137 -12.47 -9.97 13.20
C VAL A 137 -11.63 -8.84 13.81
N PRO A 138 -12.03 -8.29 14.97
CA PRO A 138 -11.32 -7.18 15.59
C PRO A 138 -9.98 -7.68 16.17
N ARG A 139 -9.01 -7.86 15.34
CA ARG A 139 -7.69 -8.34 15.72
C ARG A 139 -6.65 -7.88 14.70
N SER A 140 -5.70 -7.07 15.16
CA SER A 140 -4.55 -6.69 14.34
C SER A 140 -3.71 -7.91 13.96
N ALA A 141 -3.19 -7.91 12.74
CA ALA A 141 -2.30 -8.96 12.26
C ALA A 141 -0.86 -8.81 12.79
N TYR A 142 -0.48 -7.59 13.20
CA TYR A 142 0.85 -7.29 13.75
C TYR A 142 0.75 -6.29 14.90
N ASN A 143 1.32 -6.64 16.05
CA ASN A 143 1.27 -5.82 17.28
C ASN A 143 2.64 -5.29 17.74
N GLY A 144 3.72 -5.63 17.04
CA GLY A 144 5.06 -5.15 17.37
C GLY A 144 5.28 -3.67 17.03
N PRO A 145 6.49 -3.14 17.30
CA PRO A 145 6.86 -1.77 16.93
C PRO A 145 6.70 -1.50 15.43
N LEU A 146 6.02 -0.40 15.08
CA LEU A 146 5.69 -0.03 13.70
C LEU A 146 6.20 1.36 13.36
N LEU A 147 6.87 1.47 12.21
CA LEU A 147 7.29 2.73 11.60
C LEU A 147 6.73 2.83 10.19
N VAL A 148 6.21 4.00 9.82
CA VAL A 148 5.72 4.30 8.47
C VAL A 148 6.60 5.36 7.84
N LEU A 149 7.25 5.03 6.72
CA LEU A 149 8.04 5.98 5.95
C LEU A 149 7.21 6.62 4.85
N VAL A 150 7.14 7.92 4.87
CA VAL A 150 6.49 8.75 3.84
C VAL A 150 7.45 9.80 3.30
N ASN A 151 7.17 10.30 2.11
CA ASN A 151 7.85 11.45 1.54
C ASN A 151 6.87 12.37 0.80
N ARG A 152 7.36 13.44 0.19
CA ARG A 152 6.53 14.42 -0.53
C ARG A 152 5.75 13.85 -1.73
N TYR A 153 6.04 12.64 -2.17
CA TYR A 153 5.33 11.94 -3.24
C TYR A 153 4.34 10.91 -2.70
N SER A 154 4.32 10.68 -1.39
CA SER A 154 3.28 9.88 -0.75
C SER A 154 1.97 10.67 -0.77
N ALA A 155 0.92 10.12 -1.36
CA ALA A 155 -0.33 10.84 -1.56
C ALA A 155 -1.56 9.95 -1.42
N SER A 156 -2.76 10.58 -1.24
CA SER A 156 -4.06 9.90 -1.28
C SER A 156 -4.16 8.73 -0.29
N ALA A 157 -4.27 7.48 -0.75
CA ALA A 157 -4.37 6.28 0.09
C ALA A 157 -3.19 6.13 1.07
N SER A 158 -1.97 6.56 0.67
CA SER A 158 -0.81 6.58 1.54
C SER A 158 -0.96 7.56 2.71
N GLU A 159 -1.54 8.74 2.45
CA GLU A 159 -1.82 9.74 3.49
C GLU A 159 -2.90 9.23 4.45
N ILE A 160 -3.95 8.58 3.93
CA ILE A 160 -5.03 7.98 4.75
C ILE A 160 -4.45 6.94 5.70
N PHE A 161 -3.64 6.02 5.18
CA PHE A 161 -3.01 4.97 5.99
C PHE A 161 -2.09 5.58 7.06
N ALA A 162 -1.16 6.46 6.66
CA ALA A 162 -0.20 7.07 7.58
C ALA A 162 -0.90 7.89 8.67
N ALA A 163 -1.92 8.70 8.30
CA ALA A 163 -2.71 9.47 9.26
C ALA A 163 -3.46 8.57 10.25
N ALA A 164 -4.09 7.48 9.78
CA ALA A 164 -4.77 6.55 10.64
C ALA A 164 -3.80 5.89 11.65
N ILE A 165 -2.64 5.41 11.19
CA ILE A 165 -1.62 4.83 12.08
C ILE A 165 -1.17 5.84 13.15
N GLN A 166 -1.02 7.12 12.78
CA GLN A 166 -0.66 8.20 13.70
C GLN A 166 -1.79 8.51 14.68
N ASP A 167 -3.03 8.67 14.20
CA ASP A 167 -4.20 9.01 15.03
C ASP A 167 -4.54 7.93 16.05
N TYR A 168 -4.29 6.66 15.71
CA TYR A 168 -4.42 5.54 16.65
C TYR A 168 -3.19 5.35 17.57
N GLU A 169 -2.19 6.21 17.48
CA GLU A 169 -0.91 6.06 18.20
C GLU A 169 -0.29 4.66 18.02
N ARG A 170 -0.61 4.02 16.88
CA ARG A 170 -0.19 2.64 16.60
C ARG A 170 1.27 2.56 16.15
N GLY A 171 1.80 3.62 15.59
CA GLY A 171 3.17 3.69 15.06
C GLY A 171 3.65 5.13 14.91
N ILE A 172 4.84 5.27 14.36
CA ILE A 172 5.53 6.54 14.10
C ILE A 172 5.68 6.73 12.60
#